data_4dfc6fe64b3a7aff37840bbb53d2af30
#
_entry.id   4dfc6fe64b3a7aff37840bbb53d2af30
#
_cell.length_a   1.000
_cell.length_b   1.000
_cell.length_c   1.000
_cell.angle_alpha   90.00
_cell.angle_beta   90.00
_cell.angle_gamma   90.00
#
_symmetry.space_group_name_H-M   'P 1'
#
loop_
_entity.id
_entity.type
_entity.pdbx_description
1 polymer ?
#
loop_
_entity_poly.entity_id
_entity_poly.type
_entity_poly.pdbx_seq_one_letter_code
_entity_poly.pdbx_strand_id
1 'polypeptide(L)'
;MKNELSVVAQNDSVIISLQRASTALAEAKTIQHTKKIIDVSAAAEIYAKRQHLGEAAVAMATSIKVEALRKLGEMLKATPKATGGDAQRTRFQKSTESPETLAELGIDKKTSSVAQALANLSDAAFEEVREGNETVSKAIAKVKEAKAAPPPPPPVVEPEHEAPPEYTELDAA
;
A
#
# COMPACT_ATOMS: atom_id res chain seq x y z
N MET A 1 -9.05 -39.53 15.72
CA MET A 1 -9.43 -39.64 14.31
C MET A 1 -10.57 -38.69 13.86
N LYS A 2 -11.60 -38.43 14.66
CA LYS A 2 -12.69 -37.49 14.23
C LYS A 2 -12.25 -36.02 14.13
N ASN A 3 -11.29 -35.57 14.92
CA ASN A 3 -10.86 -34.16 14.90
C ASN A 3 -9.99 -33.78 13.68
N GLU A 4 -9.18 -34.68 13.17
CA GLU A 4 -8.30 -34.39 12.03
C GLU A 4 -9.08 -34.21 10.73
N LEU A 5 -10.06 -35.06 10.46
CA LEU A 5 -10.93 -34.93 9.29
C LEU A 5 -11.75 -33.63 9.32
N SER A 6 -12.16 -33.19 10.52
CA SER A 6 -12.89 -31.91 10.69
C SER A 6 -11.99 -30.71 10.40
N VAL A 7 -10.74 -30.72 10.84
CA VAL A 7 -9.77 -29.64 10.61
C VAL A 7 -9.41 -29.53 9.11
N VAL A 8 -9.21 -30.68 8.45
CA VAL A 8 -8.91 -30.69 7.00
C VAL A 8 -10.08 -30.08 6.19
N ALA A 9 -11.31 -30.50 6.46
CA ALA A 9 -12.50 -29.98 5.79
C ALA A 9 -12.71 -28.46 6.03
N GLN A 10 -12.39 -27.99 7.24
CA GLN A 10 -12.45 -26.55 7.57
C GLN A 10 -11.35 -25.77 6.86
N ASN A 11 -10.14 -26.31 6.76
CA ASN A 11 -9.02 -25.69 6.03
C ASN A 11 -9.39 -25.53 4.56
N ASP A 12 -9.88 -26.58 3.90
CA ASP A 12 -10.31 -26.54 2.51
C ASP A 12 -11.38 -25.48 2.26
N SER A 13 -12.38 -25.38 3.15
CA SER A 13 -13.43 -24.38 3.06
C SER A 13 -12.90 -22.94 3.16
N VAL A 14 -11.92 -22.68 4.04
CA VAL A 14 -11.27 -21.38 4.18
C VAL A 14 -10.44 -21.05 2.94
N ILE A 15 -9.66 -22.01 2.43
CA ILE A 15 -8.86 -21.84 1.22
C ILE A 15 -9.75 -21.51 0.01
N ILE A 16 -10.85 -22.22 -0.18
CA ILE A 16 -11.81 -21.94 -1.27
C ILE A 16 -12.39 -20.53 -1.12
N SER A 17 -12.73 -20.12 0.10
CA SER A 17 -13.23 -18.76 0.36
C SER A 17 -12.20 -17.68 0.07
N LEU A 18 -10.93 -17.93 0.39
CA LEU A 18 -9.82 -17.04 0.08
C LEU A 18 -9.54 -16.97 -1.42
N GLN A 19 -9.61 -18.08 -2.14
CA GLN A 19 -9.49 -18.09 -3.61
C GLN A 19 -10.60 -17.25 -4.26
N ARG A 20 -11.83 -17.36 -3.79
CA ARG A 20 -12.94 -16.50 -4.24
C ARG A 20 -12.69 -15.02 -3.92
N ALA A 21 -12.16 -14.72 -2.74
CA ALA A 21 -11.79 -13.36 -2.37
C ALA A 21 -10.68 -12.79 -3.27
N SER A 22 -9.68 -13.58 -3.65
CA SER A 22 -8.64 -13.19 -4.58
C SER A 22 -9.21 -12.89 -5.98
N THR A 23 -10.09 -13.74 -6.50
CA THR A 23 -10.78 -13.50 -7.77
C THR A 23 -11.64 -12.24 -7.71
N ALA A 24 -12.42 -12.07 -6.64
CA ALA A 24 -13.23 -10.88 -6.42
C ALA A 24 -12.37 -9.60 -6.30
N LEU A 25 -11.15 -9.70 -5.75
CA LEU A 25 -10.21 -8.59 -5.68
C LEU A 25 -9.74 -8.16 -7.08
N ALA A 26 -9.44 -9.10 -7.97
CA ALA A 26 -9.07 -8.79 -9.34
C ALA A 26 -10.18 -8.00 -10.06
N GLU A 27 -11.44 -8.37 -9.84
CA GLU A 27 -12.62 -7.76 -10.45
C GLU A 27 -13.11 -6.50 -9.71
N ALA A 28 -12.62 -6.22 -8.50
CA ALA A 28 -13.10 -5.10 -7.67
C ALA A 28 -12.82 -3.75 -8.34
N LYS A 29 -13.89 -2.99 -8.61
CA LYS A 29 -13.86 -1.66 -9.23
C LYS A 29 -14.28 -0.54 -8.27
N THR A 30 -14.76 -0.88 -7.08
CA THR A 30 -15.26 0.09 -6.11
C THR A 30 -14.54 -0.02 -4.77
N ILE A 31 -14.40 1.12 -4.10
CA ILE A 31 -13.80 1.21 -2.76
C ILE A 31 -14.54 0.31 -1.77
N GLN A 32 -15.88 0.31 -1.78
CA GLN A 32 -16.69 -0.48 -0.89
C GLN A 32 -16.49 -1.99 -1.11
N HIS A 33 -16.35 -2.43 -2.38
CA HIS A 33 -16.07 -3.83 -2.68
C HIS A 33 -14.68 -4.24 -2.20
N THR A 34 -13.66 -3.42 -2.47
CA THR A 34 -12.29 -3.65 -2.00
C THR A 34 -12.22 -3.70 -0.47
N LYS A 35 -12.95 -2.80 0.21
CA LYS A 35 -13.04 -2.82 1.68
C LYS A 35 -13.65 -4.13 2.21
N LYS A 36 -14.74 -4.62 1.62
CA LYS A 36 -15.31 -5.91 2.01
C LYS A 36 -14.32 -7.06 1.90
N ILE A 37 -13.49 -7.07 0.86
CA ILE A 37 -12.45 -8.10 0.68
C ILE A 37 -11.39 -7.98 1.77
N ILE A 38 -10.97 -6.77 2.16
CA ILE A 38 -10.06 -6.55 3.30
C ILE A 38 -10.66 -7.14 4.58
N ASP A 39 -11.93 -6.85 4.87
CA ASP A 39 -12.61 -7.32 6.07
C ASP A 39 -12.72 -8.85 6.09
N VAL A 40 -13.08 -9.47 4.97
CA VAL A 40 -13.16 -10.93 4.82
C VAL A 40 -11.79 -11.59 4.99
N SER A 41 -10.76 -11.05 4.36
CA SER A 41 -9.39 -11.59 4.45
C SER A 41 -8.83 -11.44 5.86
N ALA A 42 -9.09 -10.33 6.54
CA ALA A 42 -8.70 -10.12 7.93
C ALA A 42 -9.40 -11.08 8.88
N ALA A 43 -10.70 -11.30 8.69
CA ALA A 43 -11.46 -12.28 9.46
C ALA A 43 -10.96 -13.72 9.23
N ALA A 44 -10.67 -14.08 7.97
CA ALA A 44 -10.11 -15.37 7.60
C ALA A 44 -8.72 -15.60 8.21
N GLU A 45 -7.86 -14.58 8.23
CA GLU A 45 -6.54 -14.64 8.90
C GLU A 45 -6.67 -14.93 10.38
N ILE A 46 -7.55 -14.21 11.09
CA ILE A 46 -7.81 -14.41 12.52
C ILE A 46 -8.37 -15.81 12.78
N TYR A 47 -9.31 -16.24 11.95
CA TYR A 47 -9.91 -17.57 12.06
C TYR A 47 -8.88 -18.67 11.85
N ALA A 48 -8.08 -18.60 10.78
CA ALA A 48 -7.04 -19.57 10.47
C ALA A 48 -6.02 -19.70 11.61
N LYS A 49 -5.60 -18.58 12.20
CA LYS A 49 -4.70 -18.56 13.37
C LYS A 49 -5.32 -19.23 14.59
N ARG A 50 -6.57 -18.93 14.91
CA ARG A 50 -7.27 -19.46 16.09
C ARG A 50 -7.58 -20.96 15.96
N GLN A 51 -7.87 -21.42 14.76
CA GLN A 51 -8.20 -22.81 14.49
C GLN A 51 -6.97 -23.66 14.13
N HIS A 52 -5.77 -23.04 14.11
CA HIS A 52 -4.50 -23.70 13.72
C HIS A 52 -4.59 -24.41 12.36
N LEU A 53 -5.22 -23.76 11.36
CA LEU A 53 -5.46 -24.32 10.02
C LEU A 53 -4.18 -24.44 9.17
N GLY A 54 -3.00 -24.08 9.70
CA GLY A 54 -1.71 -24.13 9.03
C GLY A 54 -1.26 -22.78 8.48
N GLU A 55 0.05 -22.69 8.26
CA GLU A 55 0.70 -21.45 7.82
C GLU A 55 0.25 -21.00 6.42
N ALA A 56 -0.02 -21.95 5.53
CA ALA A 56 -0.45 -21.66 4.17
C ALA A 56 -1.77 -20.87 4.11
N ALA A 57 -2.76 -21.25 4.93
CA ALA A 57 -4.04 -20.53 5.00
C ALA A 57 -3.86 -19.10 5.58
N VAL A 58 -3.00 -18.97 6.59
CA VAL A 58 -2.69 -17.66 7.19
C VAL A 58 -1.95 -16.77 6.20
N ALA A 59 -0.92 -17.31 5.52
CA ALA A 59 -0.14 -16.58 4.52
C ALA A 59 -1.04 -16.10 3.36
N MET A 60 -1.90 -16.97 2.83
CA MET A 60 -2.83 -16.63 1.76
C MET A 60 -3.80 -15.51 2.19
N ALA A 61 -4.36 -15.60 3.40
CA ALA A 61 -5.26 -14.56 3.91
C ALA A 61 -4.54 -13.22 4.08
N THR A 62 -3.30 -13.24 4.58
CA THR A 62 -2.46 -12.05 4.74
C THR A 62 -2.10 -11.43 3.39
N SER A 63 -1.69 -12.23 2.40
CA SER A 63 -1.38 -11.79 1.04
C SER A 63 -2.57 -11.06 0.41
N ILE A 64 -3.76 -11.68 0.40
CA ILE A 64 -4.97 -11.07 -0.16
C ILE A 64 -5.33 -9.78 0.56
N LYS A 65 -5.20 -9.74 1.89
CA LYS A 65 -5.44 -8.51 2.67
C LYS A 65 -4.50 -7.39 2.28
N VAL A 66 -3.21 -7.67 2.11
CA VAL A 66 -2.19 -6.69 1.73
C VAL A 66 -2.42 -6.18 0.31
N GLU A 67 -2.74 -7.07 -0.63
CA GLU A 67 -3.09 -6.70 -2.01
C GLU A 67 -4.36 -5.82 -2.05
N ALA A 68 -5.38 -6.18 -1.29
CA ALA A 68 -6.61 -5.40 -1.21
C ALA A 68 -6.37 -4.01 -0.58
N LEU A 69 -5.49 -3.91 0.43
CA LEU A 69 -5.08 -2.63 1.00
C LEU A 69 -4.34 -1.75 -0.02
N ARG A 70 -3.42 -2.32 -0.82
CA ARG A 70 -2.74 -1.58 -1.89
C ARG A 70 -3.74 -1.04 -2.90
N LYS A 71 -4.63 -1.91 -3.41
CA LYS A 71 -5.68 -1.52 -4.37
C LYS A 71 -6.61 -0.43 -3.80
N LEU A 72 -6.99 -0.55 -2.52
CA LEU A 72 -7.74 0.50 -1.83
C LEU A 72 -6.99 1.83 -1.82
N GLY A 73 -5.68 1.80 -1.53
CA GLY A 73 -4.82 2.99 -1.52
C GLY A 73 -4.73 3.66 -2.89
N GLU A 74 -4.63 2.89 -3.96
CA GLU A 74 -4.64 3.37 -5.34
C GLU A 74 -5.97 4.04 -5.68
N MET A 75 -7.09 3.41 -5.33
CA MET A 75 -8.42 4.00 -5.51
C MET A 75 -8.60 5.29 -4.73
N LEU A 76 -8.15 5.33 -3.45
CA LEU A 76 -8.22 6.53 -2.62
C LEU A 76 -7.36 7.67 -3.14
N LYS A 77 -6.25 7.39 -3.84
CA LYS A 77 -5.44 8.41 -4.49
C LYS A 77 -6.11 8.97 -5.75
N ALA A 78 -6.81 8.11 -6.49
CA ALA A 78 -7.55 8.52 -7.69
C ALA A 78 -8.84 9.29 -7.37
N THR A 79 -9.37 9.14 -6.15
CA THR A 79 -10.59 9.82 -5.72
C THR A 79 -10.27 11.25 -5.27
N PRO A 80 -11.02 12.28 -5.71
CA PRO A 80 -10.87 13.64 -5.22
C PRO A 80 -11.02 13.67 -3.68
N LYS A 81 -10.09 14.34 -3.01
CA LYS A 81 -10.15 14.47 -1.55
C LYS A 81 -11.11 15.60 -1.19
N ALA A 82 -12.05 15.31 -0.29
CA ALA A 82 -12.81 16.36 0.37
C ALA A 82 -11.84 17.22 1.20
N THR A 83 -11.66 18.48 0.84
CA THR A 83 -10.88 19.44 1.62
C THR A 83 -11.66 19.88 2.85
N GLY A 84 -10.98 20.08 3.99
CA GLY A 84 -11.64 20.39 5.28
C GLY A 84 -12.56 21.63 5.27
N GLY A 85 -12.39 22.53 4.28
CA GLY A 85 -13.31 23.66 4.02
C GLY A 85 -14.65 23.21 3.43
N ASP A 86 -14.66 22.17 2.63
CA ASP A 86 -15.86 21.64 2.01
C ASP A 86 -16.73 20.85 3.00
N ALA A 87 -16.11 20.19 3.99
CA ALA A 87 -16.85 19.47 5.04
C ALA A 87 -17.74 20.40 5.89
N GLN A 88 -17.39 21.67 5.99
CA GLN A 88 -18.19 22.67 6.71
C GLN A 88 -19.29 23.28 5.82
N ARG A 89 -19.05 23.40 4.51
CA ARG A 89 -20.05 23.82 3.53
C ARG A 89 -21.09 22.74 3.26
N THR A 90 -20.69 21.46 3.16
CA THR A 90 -21.58 20.32 2.88
C THR A 90 -22.54 19.98 4.01
N ARG A 91 -22.34 20.48 5.23
CA ARG A 91 -23.37 20.40 6.28
C ARG A 91 -24.64 21.17 5.93
N PHE A 92 -24.55 22.18 5.07
CA PHE A 92 -25.67 23.02 4.68
C PHE A 92 -26.15 22.86 3.22
N GLN A 93 -25.33 22.26 2.36
CA GLN A 93 -25.70 21.99 0.96
C GLN A 93 -25.17 20.60 0.58
N LYS A 94 -26.04 19.59 0.70
CA LYS A 94 -25.81 18.27 0.13
C LYS A 94 -25.98 18.37 -1.39
N SER A 95 -24.99 18.94 -2.08
CA SER A 95 -24.92 18.87 -3.52
C SER A 95 -24.49 17.45 -3.93
N THR A 96 -25.12 16.91 -4.94
CA THR A 96 -24.93 15.56 -5.48
C THR A 96 -23.50 15.29 -6.00
N GLU A 97 -22.62 16.29 -5.96
CA GLU A 97 -21.25 16.27 -6.49
C GLU A 97 -20.15 16.35 -5.42
N SER A 98 -20.51 16.29 -4.14
CA SER A 98 -19.47 16.32 -3.08
C SER A 98 -18.72 14.98 -3.01
N PRO A 99 -17.38 14.98 -3.00
CA PRO A 99 -16.61 13.74 -2.88
C PRO A 99 -16.94 13.04 -1.57
N GLU A 100 -17.14 11.72 -1.64
CA GLU A 100 -17.45 10.89 -0.46
C GLU A 100 -16.33 10.99 0.59
N THR A 101 -16.71 11.17 1.83
CA THR A 101 -15.75 11.20 2.95
C THR A 101 -15.34 9.78 3.34
N LEU A 102 -14.16 9.62 3.98
CA LEU A 102 -13.73 8.32 4.49
C LEU A 102 -14.75 7.67 5.43
N ALA A 103 -15.48 8.49 6.21
CA ALA A 103 -16.51 8.01 7.11
C ALA A 103 -17.72 7.44 6.36
N GLU A 104 -18.15 8.07 5.26
CA GLU A 104 -19.23 7.58 4.39
C GLU A 104 -18.81 6.28 3.69
N LEU A 105 -17.53 6.15 3.31
CA LEU A 105 -16.95 4.92 2.77
C LEU A 105 -16.74 3.84 3.84
N GLY A 106 -16.96 4.14 5.12
CA GLY A 106 -16.72 3.23 6.24
C GLY A 106 -15.25 2.88 6.45
N ILE A 107 -14.32 3.77 6.04
CA ILE A 107 -12.88 3.57 6.15
C ILE A 107 -12.35 4.43 7.29
N ASP A 108 -11.67 3.81 8.25
CA ASP A 108 -10.99 4.54 9.30
C ASP A 108 -9.69 5.22 8.78
N LYS A 109 -9.26 6.27 9.48
CA LYS A 109 -8.07 7.05 9.10
C LYS A 109 -6.79 6.21 9.08
N LYS A 110 -6.68 5.21 9.96
CA LYS A 110 -5.51 4.34 10.05
C LYS A 110 -5.45 3.43 8.84
N THR A 111 -6.55 2.76 8.50
CA THR A 111 -6.65 1.93 7.29
C THR A 111 -6.37 2.73 6.02
N SER A 112 -6.94 3.95 5.89
CA SER A 112 -6.66 4.84 4.77
C SER A 112 -5.19 5.22 4.67
N SER A 113 -4.54 5.54 5.80
CA SER A 113 -3.11 5.89 5.84
C SER A 113 -2.23 4.70 5.43
N VAL A 114 -2.51 3.51 5.95
CA VAL A 114 -1.78 2.27 5.62
C VAL A 114 -1.98 1.91 4.15
N ALA A 115 -3.20 1.97 3.64
CA ALA A 115 -3.52 1.68 2.24
C ALA A 115 -2.77 2.61 1.28
N GLN A 116 -2.81 3.92 1.53
CA GLN A 116 -2.10 4.90 0.72
C GLN A 116 -0.58 4.74 0.81
N ALA A 117 -0.05 4.36 1.98
CA ALA A 117 1.37 4.08 2.15
C ALA A 117 1.80 2.83 1.35
N LEU A 118 1.01 1.74 1.40
CA LEU A 118 1.26 0.53 0.59
C LEU A 118 1.20 0.82 -0.92
N ALA A 119 0.28 1.69 -1.35
CA ALA A 119 0.20 2.13 -2.74
C ALA A 119 1.35 3.06 -3.18
N ASN A 120 2.23 3.47 -2.26
CA ASN A 120 3.45 4.23 -2.55
C ASN A 120 4.71 3.37 -2.50
N LEU A 121 4.62 2.10 -2.10
CA LEU A 121 5.75 1.17 -2.14
C LEU A 121 6.13 0.87 -3.59
N SER A 122 7.43 0.65 -3.83
CA SER A 122 7.87 0.01 -5.06
C SER A 122 7.35 -1.41 -5.14
N ASP A 123 7.25 -1.96 -6.36
CA ASP A 123 6.75 -3.33 -6.54
C ASP A 123 7.61 -4.35 -5.79
N ALA A 124 8.93 -4.20 -5.80
CA ALA A 124 9.84 -5.06 -5.05
C ALA A 124 9.57 -5.03 -3.53
N ALA A 125 9.45 -3.83 -2.94
CA ALA A 125 9.17 -3.71 -1.51
C ALA A 125 7.75 -4.22 -1.16
N PHE A 126 6.81 -4.10 -2.08
CA PHE A 126 5.46 -4.62 -1.90
C PHE A 126 5.44 -6.16 -1.92
N GLU A 127 6.19 -6.80 -2.83
CA GLU A 127 6.29 -8.26 -2.89
C GLU A 127 6.85 -8.85 -1.58
N GLU A 128 7.88 -8.25 -0.99
CA GLU A 128 8.42 -8.65 0.32
C GLU A 128 7.35 -8.62 1.42
N VAL A 129 6.47 -7.62 1.40
CA VAL A 129 5.35 -7.53 2.34
C VAL A 129 4.26 -8.55 2.03
N ARG A 130 3.96 -8.79 0.76
CA ARG A 130 2.95 -9.74 0.30
C ARG A 130 3.32 -11.18 0.65
N GLU A 131 4.60 -11.52 0.48
CA GLU A 131 5.15 -12.84 0.83
C GLU A 131 5.33 -13.04 2.34
N GLY A 132 5.20 -11.98 3.13
CA GLY A 132 5.36 -12.03 4.57
C GLY A 132 6.81 -11.94 5.06
N ASN A 133 7.77 -11.69 4.16
CA ASN A 133 9.19 -11.50 4.49
C ASN A 133 9.41 -10.19 5.25
N GLU A 134 8.57 -9.19 4.99
CA GLU A 134 8.58 -7.92 5.70
C GLU A 134 7.20 -7.54 6.25
N THR A 135 7.18 -6.91 7.42
CA THR A 135 5.91 -6.40 7.98
C THR A 135 5.50 -5.09 7.31
N VAL A 136 4.19 -4.89 7.14
CA VAL A 136 3.61 -3.64 6.60
C VAL A 136 4.18 -2.41 7.29
N SER A 137 4.29 -2.43 8.62
CA SER A 137 4.79 -1.29 9.41
C SER A 137 6.24 -0.96 9.09
N LYS A 138 7.10 -1.98 8.92
CA LYS A 138 8.53 -1.81 8.63
C LYS A 138 8.75 -1.29 7.21
N ALA A 139 8.03 -1.83 6.24
CA ALA A 139 8.08 -1.35 4.86
C ALA A 139 7.66 0.12 4.75
N ILE A 140 6.58 0.51 5.44
CA ILE A 140 6.12 1.91 5.48
C ILE A 140 7.15 2.82 6.15
N ALA A 141 7.81 2.37 7.23
CA ALA A 141 8.84 3.15 7.92
C ALA A 141 10.03 3.43 6.99
N LYS A 142 10.51 2.42 6.26
CA LYS A 142 11.61 2.59 5.27
C LYS A 142 11.29 3.66 4.21
N VAL A 143 10.07 3.63 3.67
CA VAL A 143 9.65 4.64 2.66
C VAL A 143 9.57 6.03 3.26
N LYS A 144 9.12 6.14 4.51
CA LYS A 144 9.07 7.42 5.22
C LYS A 144 10.46 7.98 5.49
N GLU A 145 11.41 7.13 5.87
CA GLU A 145 12.83 7.51 6.05
C GLU A 145 13.47 7.93 4.72
N ALA A 146 13.27 7.15 3.65
CA ALA A 146 13.79 7.48 2.32
C ALA A 146 13.23 8.82 1.80
N LYS A 147 11.98 9.15 2.14
CA LYS A 147 11.37 10.44 1.77
C LYS A 147 11.82 11.60 2.66
N ALA A 148 12.25 11.32 3.88
CA ALA A 148 12.77 12.32 4.82
C ALA A 148 14.27 12.58 4.64
N ALA A 149 15.00 11.71 3.94
CA ALA A 149 16.39 11.93 3.60
C ALA A 149 16.51 13.16 2.68
N PRO A 150 17.42 14.11 2.96
CA PRO A 150 17.66 15.24 2.07
C PRO A 150 18.12 14.71 0.70
N PRO A 151 17.74 15.37 -0.40
CA PRO A 151 18.21 14.98 -1.73
C PRO A 151 19.74 14.92 -1.72
N PRO A 152 20.35 13.94 -2.43
CA PRO A 152 21.80 13.90 -2.55
C PRO A 152 22.29 15.26 -3.07
N PRO A 153 23.42 15.77 -2.55
CA PRO A 153 23.97 17.03 -3.05
C PRO A 153 24.15 16.91 -4.56
N PRO A 154 23.88 17.98 -5.33
CA PRO A 154 24.11 17.96 -6.77
C PRO A 154 25.55 17.54 -7.03
N PRO A 155 25.82 16.80 -8.14
CA PRO A 155 27.17 16.40 -8.47
C PRO A 155 28.01 17.67 -8.49
N VAL A 156 29.12 17.67 -7.71
CA VAL A 156 30.09 18.72 -7.73
C VAL A 156 30.71 18.69 -9.13
N VAL A 157 30.28 19.59 -9.98
CA VAL A 157 30.95 19.83 -11.24
C VAL A 157 32.28 20.47 -10.83
N GLU A 158 33.37 19.70 -10.82
CA GLU A 158 34.69 20.25 -10.68
C GLU A 158 34.85 21.28 -11.83
N PRO A 159 35.20 22.53 -11.52
CA PRO A 159 35.49 23.49 -12.59
C PRO A 159 36.61 22.91 -13.45
N GLU A 160 36.32 22.72 -14.74
CA GLU A 160 37.36 22.41 -15.72
C GLU A 160 38.50 23.41 -15.51
N HIS A 161 39.65 22.87 -15.18
CA HIS A 161 40.88 23.63 -15.01
C HIS A 161 41.22 24.23 -16.38
N GLU A 162 40.78 25.47 -16.60
CA GLU A 162 41.29 26.24 -17.73
C GLU A 162 42.80 26.27 -17.62
N ALA A 163 43.46 25.65 -18.61
CA ALA A 163 44.91 25.70 -18.73
C ALA A 163 45.35 27.17 -18.81
N PRO A 164 46.41 27.55 -18.08
CA PRO A 164 46.91 28.91 -18.14
C PRO A 164 47.33 29.26 -19.57
N PRO A 165 47.11 30.52 -20.05
CA PRO A 165 47.51 30.93 -21.39
C PRO A 165 49.02 30.82 -21.57
N GLU A 166 49.44 30.13 -22.64
CA GLU A 166 50.84 30.11 -23.07
C GLU A 166 51.32 31.55 -23.37
N TYR A 167 52.20 32.03 -22.53
CA TYR A 167 52.93 33.26 -22.86
C TYR A 167 53.95 32.94 -23.95
N THR A 168 53.66 33.34 -25.19
CA THR A 168 54.62 33.39 -26.24
C THR A 168 55.57 34.48 -25.90
N GLU A 169 56.87 34.14 -25.62
CA GLU A 169 57.96 35.05 -25.56
C GLU A 169 58.09 35.69 -26.94
N LEU A 170 57.82 36.99 -27.01
CA LEU A 170 58.20 37.81 -28.15
C LEU A 170 59.67 38.21 -28.02
N ASP A 171 60.45 37.75 -28.98
CA ASP A 171 61.88 38.05 -29.21
C ASP A 171 62.22 39.52 -29.02
N ALA A 172 63.27 39.73 -28.23
CA ALA A 172 64.00 40.98 -28.21
C ALA A 172 64.99 40.99 -29.41
N ALA A 173 64.84 41.98 -30.26
CA ALA A 173 65.92 42.45 -31.19
C ALA A 173 66.18 43.89 -30.89
#